data_eb9a041180231324029d057d4cdf8375
#
_entry.id   eb9a041180231324029d057d4cdf8375
#
_cell.length_a   1.000
_cell.length_b   1.000
_cell.length_c   1.000
_cell.angle_alpha   90.00
_cell.angle_beta   90.00
_cell.angle_gamma   90.00
#
_symmetry.space_group_name_H-M   'P 1'
#
loop_
_entity.id
_entity.type
_entity.pdbx_description
1 polymer ?
#
loop_
_entity_poly.entity_id
_entity_poly.type
_entity_poly.pdbx_seq_one_letter_code
_entity_poly.pdbx_strand_id
1 'polypeptide(L)'
;MYQTFRPLLDALKQRGADEQAVEVAAQEAERTGRSIRDVLINDHLVTETELTDASADAYGMNSVDLVGYPIDAAAMARIPLALALRHRVIGLAIDEDEIVVGVTDPGDVVAIDDVRAATGMLVRPVVVARSEARKIIDRMRREENDLGDVAATLSHQQAEAPSLTSAAEDAPIVRYVNSLLEQAIQNRASDLHLEPGEHDMRVRYRIDGVLHEVDTVPKGVQAAVISRLKIMSNVDITERRVPQNGRITVHLDQHTVDLRTATLPTVWGEKVVLRVLDTGKIDLDLHKLGFTDGNYARFSGSFSKPHGMLLVTGPTGSGKSTTLYATLTAISKPTVNIITVEDPVEYRLPGVNQVQVNHKAGLTFAAVLPAILRSDPDIVLIGEIRDRVTAQLAVEAALTGHLVLSTLHTNDAPSAVTRLVEMGIEPFLVGSSVDCVLAQRLARRLCDWCKAEYEPDQAELRAARWPAEVPPPRVLWRPVGCRSCAGTGYRGRIALHEVMPVSPEIEKLAVERASAHEILRVARAEGMSDLRVDGLIKAAVGQTSVPEVLRVAV
;
A
#
# COMPACT_ATOMS: atom_id res chain seq x y z
N MET A 1 -28.20 18.89 38.60
CA MET A 1 -27.15 18.37 37.69
C MET A 1 -27.11 16.85 37.66
N TYR A 2 -27.23 16.14 38.79
CA TYR A 2 -27.27 14.67 38.85
C TYR A 2 -28.34 14.01 37.94
N GLN A 3 -29.51 14.63 37.80
CA GLN A 3 -30.58 14.12 36.93
C GLN A 3 -30.25 14.15 35.44
N THR A 4 -29.34 14.99 35.01
CA THR A 4 -28.96 15.14 33.59
C THR A 4 -28.06 14.01 33.11
N PHE A 5 -27.27 13.37 33.99
CA PHE A 5 -26.33 12.30 33.64
C PHE A 5 -26.91 10.89 33.85
N ARG A 6 -28.07 10.80 34.51
CA ARG A 6 -28.69 9.53 34.90
C ARG A 6 -28.86 8.53 33.74
N PRO A 7 -29.35 8.94 32.55
CA PRO A 7 -29.48 8.00 31.42
C PRO A 7 -28.14 7.38 30.98
N LEU A 8 -27.05 8.16 30.97
CA LEU A 8 -25.73 7.69 30.64
C LEU A 8 -25.18 6.73 31.69
N LEU A 9 -25.36 7.03 32.97
CA LEU A 9 -24.92 6.18 34.08
C LEU A 9 -25.66 4.83 34.06
N ASP A 10 -26.98 4.86 33.85
CA ASP A 10 -27.80 3.65 33.73
C ASP A 10 -27.39 2.79 32.53
N ALA A 11 -27.09 3.40 31.40
CA ALA A 11 -26.59 2.69 30.20
C ALA A 11 -25.21 2.05 30.45
N LEU A 12 -24.29 2.74 31.15
CA LEU A 12 -22.97 2.19 31.50
C LEU A 12 -23.10 0.98 32.44
N LYS A 13 -24.00 1.07 33.45
CA LYS A 13 -24.29 -0.04 34.37
C LYS A 13 -24.86 -1.26 33.64
N GLN A 14 -25.78 -1.05 32.70
CA GLN A 14 -26.35 -2.14 31.87
C GLN A 14 -25.29 -2.82 30.99
N ARG A 15 -24.23 -2.12 30.62
CA ARG A 15 -23.10 -2.64 29.85
C ARG A 15 -22.00 -3.28 30.71
N GLY A 16 -22.19 -3.34 32.03
CA GLY A 16 -21.31 -4.05 32.96
C GLY A 16 -20.22 -3.18 33.61
N ALA A 17 -20.31 -1.87 33.52
CA ALA A 17 -19.43 -0.98 34.28
C ALA A 17 -19.67 -1.09 35.80
N ASP A 18 -18.62 -0.96 36.60
CA ASP A 18 -18.71 -1.01 38.07
C ASP A 18 -19.61 0.09 38.60
N GLU A 19 -20.73 -0.32 39.18
CA GLU A 19 -21.78 0.58 39.66
C GLU A 19 -21.27 1.56 40.70
N GLN A 20 -20.41 1.11 41.66
CA GLN A 20 -19.86 1.98 42.71
C GLN A 20 -18.84 2.97 42.10
N ALA A 21 -17.99 2.54 41.21
CA ALA A 21 -17.00 3.39 40.58
C ALA A 21 -17.65 4.49 39.72
N VAL A 22 -18.67 4.14 38.93
CA VAL A 22 -19.43 5.09 38.10
C VAL A 22 -20.17 6.12 38.96
N GLU A 23 -20.75 5.72 40.10
CA GLU A 23 -21.45 6.60 41.04
C GLU A 23 -20.48 7.59 41.72
N VAL A 24 -19.30 7.12 42.13
CA VAL A 24 -18.24 7.98 42.70
C VAL A 24 -17.74 8.99 41.69
N ALA A 25 -17.53 8.58 40.44
CA ALA A 25 -17.14 9.47 39.36
C ALA A 25 -18.18 10.56 39.07
N ALA A 26 -19.48 10.22 39.17
CA ALA A 26 -20.56 11.19 39.01
C ALA A 26 -20.58 12.23 40.14
N GLN A 27 -20.36 11.81 41.37
CA GLN A 27 -20.27 12.72 42.52
C GLN A 27 -19.03 13.62 42.44
N GLU A 28 -17.90 13.08 41.98
CA GLU A 28 -16.67 13.86 41.76
C GLU A 28 -16.84 14.90 40.66
N ALA A 29 -17.46 14.54 39.54
CA ALA A 29 -17.77 15.46 38.45
C ALA A 29 -18.66 16.62 38.94
N GLU A 30 -19.66 16.33 39.74
CA GLU A 30 -20.54 17.37 40.33
C GLU A 30 -19.80 18.27 41.33
N ARG A 31 -18.94 17.71 42.16
CA ARG A 31 -18.14 18.44 43.16
C ARG A 31 -17.09 19.35 42.51
N THR A 32 -16.47 18.91 41.41
CA THR A 32 -15.35 19.60 40.76
C THR A 32 -15.78 20.47 39.58
N GLY A 33 -17.03 20.35 39.10
CA GLY A 33 -17.52 21.01 37.88
C GLY A 33 -16.91 20.47 36.61
N ARG A 34 -16.19 19.34 36.66
CA ARG A 34 -15.60 18.67 35.50
C ARG A 34 -16.67 17.88 34.74
N SER A 35 -16.44 17.67 33.43
CA SER A 35 -17.32 16.79 32.65
C SER A 35 -17.27 15.37 33.21
N ILE A 36 -18.42 14.74 33.42
CA ILE A 36 -18.51 13.33 33.84
C ILE A 36 -17.77 12.40 32.89
N ARG A 37 -17.81 12.69 31.57
CA ARG A 37 -17.11 11.94 30.55
C ARG A 37 -15.60 12.01 30.74
N ASP A 38 -15.07 13.20 31.05
CA ASP A 38 -13.62 13.39 31.26
C ASP A 38 -13.17 12.66 32.55
N VAL A 39 -14.01 12.61 33.61
CA VAL A 39 -13.69 11.85 34.82
C VAL A 39 -13.66 10.35 34.55
N LEU A 40 -14.70 9.81 33.91
CA LEU A 40 -14.80 8.38 33.59
C LEU A 40 -13.64 7.86 32.73
N ILE A 41 -13.17 8.67 31.77
CA ILE A 41 -12.04 8.31 30.87
C ILE A 41 -10.69 8.48 31.57
N ASN A 42 -10.45 9.62 32.25
CA ASN A 42 -9.16 9.90 32.86
C ASN A 42 -8.85 8.98 34.07
N ASP A 43 -9.88 8.52 34.77
CA ASP A 43 -9.75 7.58 35.87
C ASP A 43 -9.79 6.11 35.42
N HIS A 44 -9.74 5.89 34.05
CA HIS A 44 -9.75 4.57 33.41
C HIS A 44 -10.90 3.66 33.86
N LEU A 45 -12.04 4.22 34.21
CA LEU A 45 -13.23 3.47 34.65
C LEU A 45 -13.99 2.85 33.47
N VAL A 46 -13.94 3.51 32.31
CA VAL A 46 -14.49 3.02 31.03
C VAL A 46 -13.59 3.43 29.86
N THR A 47 -13.63 2.67 28.81
CA THR A 47 -12.97 3.05 27.53
C THR A 47 -13.81 4.08 26.78
N GLU A 48 -13.18 4.82 25.85
CA GLU A 48 -13.91 5.80 25.03
C GLU A 48 -14.98 5.14 24.16
N THR A 49 -14.74 3.92 23.70
CA THR A 49 -15.70 3.13 22.91
C THR A 49 -16.92 2.75 23.77
N GLU A 50 -16.70 2.21 24.96
CA GLU A 50 -17.79 1.88 25.89
C GLU A 50 -18.62 3.10 26.25
N LEU A 51 -17.98 4.26 26.45
CA LEU A 51 -18.67 5.53 26.75
C LEU A 51 -19.48 6.03 25.53
N THR A 52 -18.95 5.86 24.32
CA THR A 52 -19.64 6.24 23.07
C THR A 52 -20.89 5.40 22.87
N ASP A 53 -20.78 4.10 23.05
CA ASP A 53 -21.89 3.16 22.92
C ASP A 53 -22.97 3.38 24.01
N ALA A 54 -22.55 3.55 25.26
CA ALA A 54 -23.47 3.84 26.33
C ALA A 54 -24.21 5.19 26.14
N SER A 55 -23.51 6.18 25.55
CA SER A 55 -24.12 7.45 25.18
C SER A 55 -25.16 7.28 24.07
N ALA A 56 -24.88 6.44 23.08
CA ALA A 56 -25.82 6.12 22.01
C ALA A 56 -27.09 5.45 22.55
N ASP A 57 -26.93 4.44 23.40
CA ASP A 57 -28.05 3.75 24.06
C ASP A 57 -28.90 4.70 24.91
N ALA A 58 -28.25 5.59 25.68
CA ALA A 58 -28.95 6.54 26.58
C ALA A 58 -29.87 7.50 25.82
N TYR A 59 -29.56 7.80 24.56
CA TYR A 59 -30.35 8.73 23.72
C TYR A 59 -31.09 8.02 22.59
N GLY A 60 -31.06 6.69 22.50
CA GLY A 60 -31.71 5.91 21.46
C GLY A 60 -31.13 6.14 20.06
N MET A 61 -29.84 6.45 19.97
CA MET A 61 -29.09 6.69 18.74
C MET A 61 -28.19 5.51 18.43
N ASN A 62 -27.69 5.45 17.17
CA ASN A 62 -26.65 4.49 16.82
C ASN A 62 -25.26 5.07 17.13
N SER A 63 -24.33 4.23 17.56
CA SER A 63 -22.90 4.58 17.61
C SER A 63 -22.20 4.20 16.31
N VAL A 64 -21.17 4.96 15.94
CA VAL A 64 -20.34 4.69 14.78
C VAL A 64 -18.86 4.81 15.17
N ASP A 65 -18.11 3.73 14.95
CA ASP A 65 -16.66 3.74 15.03
C ASP A 65 -16.09 4.40 13.78
N LEU A 66 -15.37 5.51 13.94
CA LEU A 66 -14.77 6.26 12.83
C LEU A 66 -13.43 5.67 12.38
N VAL A 67 -12.87 4.69 13.09
CA VAL A 67 -11.66 4.00 12.69
C VAL A 67 -11.93 3.16 11.45
N GLY A 68 -11.57 3.70 10.28
CA GLY A 68 -11.84 3.06 8.99
C GLY A 68 -13.25 3.29 8.43
N TYR A 69 -14.08 4.09 9.09
CA TYR A 69 -15.39 4.47 8.57
C TYR A 69 -15.23 5.36 7.33
N PRO A 70 -15.91 5.05 6.21
CA PRO A 70 -15.81 5.84 4.99
C PRO A 70 -16.60 7.15 5.14
N ILE A 71 -15.89 8.24 5.48
CA ILE A 71 -16.49 9.57 5.59
C ILE A 71 -16.67 10.21 4.20
N ASP A 72 -17.87 10.71 3.91
CA ASP A 72 -18.16 11.40 2.66
C ASP A 72 -17.56 12.82 2.64
N ALA A 73 -16.64 13.06 1.72
CA ALA A 73 -16.09 14.39 1.49
C ALA A 73 -17.18 15.42 1.18
N ALA A 74 -18.24 15.03 0.45
CA ALA A 74 -19.38 15.91 0.18
C ALA A 74 -20.21 16.19 1.45
N ALA A 75 -20.44 15.18 2.31
CA ALA A 75 -21.10 15.38 3.60
C ALA A 75 -20.26 16.25 4.54
N MET A 76 -18.94 16.03 4.55
CA MET A 76 -18.01 16.81 5.35
C MET A 76 -17.96 18.27 4.90
N ALA A 77 -17.91 18.52 3.58
CA ALA A 77 -17.92 19.86 3.01
C ALA A 77 -19.25 20.63 3.22
N ARG A 78 -20.35 19.94 3.48
CA ARG A 78 -21.65 20.58 3.78
C ARG A 78 -21.73 21.21 5.16
N ILE A 79 -20.90 20.75 6.11
CA ILE A 79 -20.86 21.33 7.47
C ILE A 79 -19.76 22.38 7.53
N PRO A 80 -20.10 23.67 7.73
CA PRO A 80 -19.09 24.73 7.87
C PRO A 80 -18.11 24.42 9.01
N LEU A 81 -16.81 24.65 8.79
CA LEU A 81 -15.77 24.37 9.79
C LEU A 81 -16.06 25.07 11.15
N ALA A 82 -16.65 26.26 11.11
CA ALA A 82 -17.04 26.98 12.33
C ALA A 82 -18.04 26.20 13.18
N LEU A 83 -19.02 25.51 12.57
CA LEU A 83 -19.97 24.64 13.28
C LEU A 83 -19.31 23.35 13.75
N ALA A 84 -18.46 22.73 12.90
CA ALA A 84 -17.70 21.55 13.27
C ALA A 84 -16.82 21.79 14.51
N LEU A 85 -16.14 22.93 14.58
CA LEU A 85 -15.32 23.35 15.74
C LEU A 85 -16.16 23.66 16.98
N ARG A 86 -17.28 24.38 16.79
CA ARG A 86 -18.14 24.83 17.91
C ARG A 86 -18.83 23.67 18.60
N HIS A 87 -19.46 22.79 17.83
CA HIS A 87 -20.30 21.70 18.33
C HIS A 87 -19.63 20.33 18.29
N ARG A 88 -18.40 20.23 17.74
CA ARG A 88 -17.67 18.98 17.52
C ARG A 88 -18.50 17.95 16.76
N VAL A 89 -19.08 18.40 15.66
CA VAL A 89 -19.88 17.59 14.75
C VAL A 89 -19.17 17.42 13.42
N ILE A 90 -19.41 16.29 12.76
CA ILE A 90 -18.80 15.95 11.47
C ILE A 90 -19.85 15.35 10.53
N GLY A 91 -19.83 15.73 9.25
CA GLY A 91 -20.64 15.10 8.21
C GLY A 91 -20.06 13.74 7.84
N LEU A 92 -20.86 12.68 7.95
CA LEU A 92 -20.41 11.32 7.67
C LEU A 92 -20.88 10.81 6.31
N ALA A 93 -22.13 11.04 5.97
CA ALA A 93 -22.73 10.57 4.73
C ALA A 93 -23.90 11.47 4.31
N ILE A 94 -24.24 11.45 3.02
CA ILE A 94 -25.49 12.01 2.48
C ILE A 94 -26.26 10.84 1.88
N ASP A 95 -27.55 10.73 2.26
CA ASP A 95 -28.47 9.72 1.79
C ASP A 95 -29.74 10.44 1.32
N GLU A 96 -29.91 10.60 0.00
CA GLU A 96 -30.97 11.41 -0.63
C GLU A 96 -31.03 12.84 -0.04
N ASP A 97 -32.08 13.16 0.75
CA ASP A 97 -32.29 14.46 1.38
C ASP A 97 -31.85 14.52 2.85
N GLU A 98 -31.18 13.48 3.33
CA GLU A 98 -30.73 13.37 4.72
C GLU A 98 -29.21 13.37 4.81
N ILE A 99 -28.67 14.12 5.80
CA ILE A 99 -27.25 14.09 6.14
C ILE A 99 -27.05 13.33 7.44
N VAL A 100 -26.16 12.32 7.43
CA VAL A 100 -25.71 11.60 8.63
C VAL A 100 -24.62 12.40 9.31
N VAL A 101 -24.85 12.77 10.55
CA VAL A 101 -23.93 13.65 11.31
C VAL A 101 -23.41 12.92 12.55
N GLY A 102 -22.10 12.78 12.64
CA GLY A 102 -21.42 12.30 13.83
C GLY A 102 -21.41 13.38 14.89
N VAL A 103 -22.03 13.12 16.05
CA VAL A 103 -22.06 14.01 17.20
C VAL A 103 -21.26 13.41 18.35
N THR A 104 -20.48 14.22 19.05
CA THR A 104 -19.73 13.75 20.24
C THR A 104 -20.54 13.88 21.53
N ASP A 105 -21.58 14.69 21.50
CA ASP A 105 -22.53 14.85 22.60
C ASP A 105 -23.97 14.76 22.06
N PRO A 106 -24.65 13.62 22.25
CA PRO A 106 -26.02 13.43 21.76
C PRO A 106 -27.06 14.31 22.46
N GLY A 107 -26.70 14.93 23.59
CA GLY A 107 -27.55 15.90 24.29
C GLY A 107 -27.51 17.32 23.74
N ASP A 108 -26.60 17.63 22.82
CA ASP A 108 -26.50 18.93 22.17
C ASP A 108 -27.51 19.08 21.00
N VAL A 109 -28.77 19.36 21.39
CA VAL A 109 -29.86 19.56 20.41
C VAL A 109 -29.60 20.79 19.54
N VAL A 110 -28.91 21.81 20.07
CA VAL A 110 -28.56 23.03 19.35
C VAL A 110 -27.61 22.73 18.17
N ALA A 111 -26.69 21.81 18.37
CA ALA A 111 -25.79 21.34 17.31
C ALA A 111 -26.55 20.75 16.12
N ILE A 112 -27.59 19.97 16.36
CA ILE A 112 -28.41 19.33 15.32
C ILE A 112 -29.23 20.39 14.56
N ASP A 113 -29.81 21.36 15.27
CA ASP A 113 -30.56 22.44 14.65
C ASP A 113 -29.68 23.39 13.84
N ASP A 114 -28.51 23.76 14.35
CA ASP A 114 -27.52 24.59 13.65
C ASP A 114 -27.03 23.90 12.35
N VAL A 115 -26.77 22.58 12.41
CA VAL A 115 -26.39 21.80 11.22
C VAL A 115 -27.55 21.75 10.20
N ARG A 116 -28.78 21.52 10.66
CA ARG A 116 -29.97 21.54 9.78
C ARG A 116 -30.15 22.88 9.09
N ALA A 117 -29.99 23.97 9.83
CA ALA A 117 -30.09 25.32 9.31
C ALA A 117 -28.99 25.64 8.26
N ALA A 118 -27.77 25.16 8.50
CA ALA A 118 -26.63 25.39 7.63
C ALA A 118 -26.66 24.54 6.35
N THR A 119 -27.14 23.30 6.45
CA THR A 119 -27.14 22.36 5.30
C THR A 119 -28.43 22.36 4.50
N GLY A 120 -29.53 22.79 5.10
CA GLY A 120 -30.88 22.70 4.52
C GLY A 120 -31.41 21.26 4.37
N MET A 121 -30.77 20.27 5.01
CA MET A 121 -31.08 18.84 4.89
C MET A 121 -31.66 18.31 6.21
N LEU A 122 -32.35 17.19 6.14
CA LEU A 122 -32.70 16.43 7.34
C LEU A 122 -31.44 15.88 7.98
N VAL A 123 -31.35 15.94 9.32
CA VAL A 123 -30.16 15.51 10.06
C VAL A 123 -30.45 14.23 10.80
N ARG A 124 -29.69 13.19 10.49
CA ARG A 124 -29.67 11.93 11.25
C ARG A 124 -28.42 11.87 12.12
N PRO A 125 -28.53 12.14 13.44
CA PRO A 125 -27.39 12.10 14.33
C PRO A 125 -26.98 10.67 14.64
N VAL A 126 -25.66 10.44 14.72
CA VAL A 126 -25.05 9.20 15.22
C VAL A 126 -23.94 9.57 16.20
N VAL A 127 -23.75 8.76 17.25
CA VAL A 127 -22.76 9.07 18.28
C VAL A 127 -21.39 8.58 17.85
N VAL A 128 -20.35 9.42 18.01
CA VAL A 128 -18.98 9.09 17.62
C VAL A 128 -18.01 9.42 18.76
N ALA A 129 -16.87 8.73 18.78
CA ALA A 129 -15.82 8.96 19.75
C ALA A 129 -15.22 10.39 19.60
N ARG A 130 -15.04 11.07 20.73
CA ARG A 130 -14.57 12.47 20.76
C ARG A 130 -13.15 12.64 20.23
N SER A 131 -12.27 11.70 20.55
CA SER A 131 -10.88 11.69 20.08
C SER A 131 -10.80 11.57 18.56
N GLU A 132 -11.68 10.77 17.96
CA GLU A 132 -11.73 10.55 16.52
C GLU A 132 -12.35 11.75 15.78
N ALA A 133 -13.48 12.26 16.27
CA ALA A 133 -14.09 13.46 15.74
C ALA A 133 -13.10 14.65 15.76
N ARG A 134 -12.35 14.81 16.85
CA ARG A 134 -11.32 15.84 16.98
C ARG A 134 -10.23 15.72 15.91
N LYS A 135 -9.72 14.51 15.65
CA LYS A 135 -8.72 14.27 14.61
C LYS A 135 -9.21 14.70 13.22
N ILE A 136 -10.49 14.41 12.93
CA ILE A 136 -11.11 14.76 11.65
C ILE A 136 -11.31 16.28 11.54
N ILE A 137 -11.83 16.93 12.59
CA ILE A 137 -12.03 18.38 12.62
C ILE A 137 -10.70 19.14 12.53
N ASP A 138 -9.66 18.66 13.21
CA ASP A 138 -8.30 19.23 13.11
C ASP A 138 -7.70 19.08 11.71
N ARG A 139 -8.10 18.03 10.98
CA ARG A 139 -7.74 17.86 9.56
C ARG A 139 -8.50 18.88 8.70
N MET A 140 -9.82 18.99 8.83
CA MET A 140 -10.63 19.98 8.12
C MET A 140 -10.08 21.40 8.31
N ARG A 141 -9.72 21.76 9.55
CA ARG A 141 -9.15 23.07 9.87
C ARG A 141 -7.82 23.32 9.17
N ARG A 142 -6.97 22.29 9.05
CA ARG A 142 -5.70 22.40 8.31
C ARG A 142 -5.95 22.60 6.82
N GLU A 143 -6.83 21.79 6.23
CA GLU A 143 -7.20 21.87 4.81
C GLU A 143 -7.80 23.23 4.43
N GLU A 144 -8.67 23.80 5.26
CA GLU A 144 -9.30 25.12 5.01
C GLU A 144 -8.30 26.29 5.14
N ASN A 145 -7.40 26.24 6.13
CA ASN A 145 -6.34 27.25 6.28
C ASN A 145 -5.34 27.18 5.10
N ASP A 146 -4.98 25.97 4.65
CA ASP A 146 -4.05 25.76 3.53
C ASP A 146 -4.64 26.28 2.21
N LEU A 147 -5.93 26.09 1.94
CA LEU A 147 -6.60 26.59 0.74
C LEU A 147 -6.83 28.13 0.78
N GLY A 148 -7.21 28.68 1.93
CA GLY A 148 -7.46 30.12 2.10
C GLY A 148 -6.20 30.96 1.94
N ASP A 149 -5.09 30.54 2.52
CA ASP A 149 -3.80 31.22 2.44
C ASP A 149 -3.16 31.11 1.06
N VAL A 150 -3.32 29.97 0.37
CA VAL A 150 -2.85 29.79 -1.02
C VAL A 150 -3.60 30.72 -1.97
N ALA A 151 -4.92 30.81 -1.87
CA ALA A 151 -5.73 31.69 -2.73
C ALA A 151 -5.46 33.17 -2.48
N ALA A 152 -5.31 33.61 -1.22
CA ALA A 152 -5.01 34.97 -0.87
C ALA A 152 -3.59 35.40 -1.30
N THR A 153 -2.61 34.52 -1.18
CA THR A 153 -1.21 34.80 -1.55
C THR A 153 -1.00 34.83 -3.06
N LEU A 154 -1.73 33.99 -3.82
CA LEU A 154 -1.67 33.97 -5.28
C LEU A 154 -2.24 35.21 -5.94
N SER A 155 -3.21 35.90 -5.31
CA SER A 155 -3.78 37.14 -5.81
C SER A 155 -2.89 38.38 -5.58
N HIS A 156 -1.94 38.33 -4.64
CA HIS A 156 -1.03 39.43 -4.32
C HIS A 156 0.38 39.34 -4.92
N GLN A 157 0.79 38.19 -5.48
CA GLN A 157 2.16 37.98 -5.96
C GLN A 157 2.39 38.21 -7.47
N GLN A 158 1.51 38.91 -8.18
CA GLN A 158 1.78 39.30 -9.57
C GLN A 158 2.74 40.50 -9.74
N ALA A 159 3.31 41.01 -8.67
CA ALA A 159 4.25 42.11 -8.73
C ALA A 159 5.35 41.98 -7.67
N GLU A 160 6.38 41.21 -7.94
CA GLU A 160 7.76 41.35 -7.46
C GLU A 160 8.44 39.97 -7.28
N ALA A 161 9.64 39.83 -7.83
CA ALA A 161 10.46 38.63 -7.70
C ALA A 161 11.07 38.58 -6.27
N PRO A 162 10.88 37.53 -5.48
CA PRO A 162 11.43 37.47 -4.14
C PRO A 162 12.89 37.00 -4.14
N SER A 163 13.73 37.75 -3.40
CA SER A 163 15.06 37.34 -3.01
C SER A 163 15.03 36.14 -2.05
N LEU A 164 15.82 35.14 -2.38
CA LEU A 164 15.99 33.91 -1.64
C LEU A 164 16.84 34.12 -0.37
N THR A 165 16.26 34.46 0.77
CA THR A 165 16.87 34.14 2.07
C THR A 165 15.86 34.27 3.22
N SER A 166 15.75 33.20 4.01
CA SER A 166 15.28 33.13 5.40
C SER A 166 13.89 33.70 5.75
N ALA A 167 12.84 32.92 5.46
CA ALA A 167 11.58 32.81 6.23
C ALA A 167 10.76 31.63 5.68
N ALA A 168 11.34 30.43 5.65
CA ALA A 168 11.01 29.47 4.59
C ALA A 168 10.16 28.26 5.05
N GLU A 169 9.70 28.19 6.30
CA GLU A 169 8.88 27.05 6.74
C GLU A 169 7.37 27.29 6.63
N ASP A 170 6.95 28.54 6.49
CA ASP A 170 5.52 28.91 6.41
C ASP A 170 5.03 29.33 5.01
N ALA A 171 5.85 29.19 3.98
CA ALA A 171 5.44 29.56 2.63
C ALA A 171 4.32 28.61 2.11
N PRO A 172 3.26 29.14 1.45
CA PRO A 172 2.14 28.34 0.96
C PRO A 172 2.55 27.14 0.11
N ILE A 173 3.61 27.29 -0.70
CA ILE A 173 4.17 26.22 -1.55
C ILE A 173 4.78 25.08 -0.73
N VAL A 174 5.41 25.41 0.41
CA VAL A 174 5.99 24.39 1.31
C VAL A 174 4.89 23.54 1.93
N ARG A 175 3.83 24.18 2.42
CA ARG A 175 2.64 23.50 2.97
C ARG A 175 1.96 22.63 1.92
N TYR A 176 1.76 23.18 0.72
CA TYR A 176 1.17 22.45 -0.40
C TYR A 176 1.96 21.18 -0.76
N VAL A 177 3.29 21.28 -0.93
CA VAL A 177 4.14 20.12 -1.25
C VAL A 177 4.12 19.11 -0.11
N ASN A 178 4.19 19.55 1.14
CA ASN A 178 4.12 18.66 2.30
C ASN A 178 2.78 17.92 2.34
N SER A 179 1.65 18.63 2.12
CA SER A 179 0.31 18.04 2.06
C SER A 179 0.20 16.99 0.95
N LEU A 180 0.73 17.26 -0.25
CA LEU A 180 0.76 16.27 -1.35
C LEU A 180 1.52 15.00 -0.97
N LEU A 181 2.67 15.14 -0.29
CA LEU A 181 3.48 14.00 0.15
C LEU A 181 2.76 13.20 1.24
N GLU A 182 2.19 13.88 2.23
CA GLU A 182 1.42 13.25 3.32
C GLU A 182 0.20 12.51 2.77
N GLN A 183 -0.57 13.12 1.88
CA GLN A 183 -1.72 12.50 1.23
C GLN A 183 -1.32 11.29 0.38
N ALA A 184 -0.22 11.38 -0.37
CA ALA A 184 0.31 10.25 -1.15
C ALA A 184 0.61 9.06 -0.23
N ILE A 185 1.25 9.30 0.92
CA ILE A 185 1.59 8.26 1.89
C ILE A 185 0.32 7.69 2.56
N GLN A 186 -0.61 8.54 3.00
CA GLN A 186 -1.88 8.14 3.63
C GLN A 186 -2.75 7.31 2.68
N ASN A 187 -2.80 7.69 1.39
CA ASN A 187 -3.51 6.95 0.34
C ASN A 187 -2.74 5.72 -0.16
N ARG A 188 -1.58 5.39 0.44
CA ARG A 188 -0.73 4.26 0.06
C ARG A 188 -0.33 4.28 -1.43
N ALA A 189 -0.09 5.47 -1.96
CA ALA A 189 0.41 5.61 -3.31
C ALA A 189 1.82 5.01 -3.40
N SER A 190 2.09 4.24 -4.45
CA SER A 190 3.44 3.76 -4.75
C SER A 190 4.29 4.85 -5.40
N ASP A 191 3.65 5.72 -6.18
CA ASP A 191 4.34 6.81 -6.86
C ASP A 191 3.44 8.07 -6.89
N LEU A 192 4.05 9.24 -6.72
CA LEU A 192 3.46 10.55 -6.96
C LEU A 192 4.08 11.12 -8.23
N HIS A 193 3.24 11.51 -9.18
CA HIS A 193 3.65 12.09 -10.46
C HIS A 193 3.19 13.55 -10.54
N LEU A 194 4.13 14.45 -10.84
CA LEU A 194 3.85 15.85 -11.20
C LEU A 194 4.23 16.02 -12.68
N GLU A 195 3.24 16.24 -13.52
CA GLU A 195 3.38 16.19 -14.97
C GLU A 195 2.98 17.54 -15.60
N PRO A 196 3.97 18.38 -15.98
CA PRO A 196 3.72 19.63 -16.64
C PRO A 196 2.96 19.44 -17.95
N GLY A 197 1.92 20.26 -18.16
CA GLY A 197 1.17 20.38 -19.38
C GLY A 197 1.32 21.76 -20.01
N GLU A 198 0.56 22.04 -21.06
CA GLU A 198 0.56 23.31 -21.76
C GLU A 198 0.06 24.46 -20.86
N HIS A 199 -1.04 24.22 -20.13
CA HIS A 199 -1.72 25.23 -19.32
C HIS A 199 -1.55 25.02 -17.82
N ASP A 200 -1.39 23.77 -17.38
CA ASP A 200 -1.33 23.35 -15.99
C ASP A 200 -0.36 22.19 -15.79
N MET A 201 -0.16 21.78 -14.56
CA MET A 201 0.59 20.58 -14.19
C MET A 201 -0.34 19.62 -13.46
N ARG A 202 -0.54 18.43 -14.02
CA ARG A 202 -1.35 17.38 -13.39
C ARG A 202 -0.59 16.70 -12.28
N VAL A 203 -1.25 16.48 -11.15
CA VAL A 203 -0.76 15.70 -10.02
C VAL A 203 -1.51 14.38 -10.00
N ARG A 204 -0.78 13.27 -10.06
CA ARG A 204 -1.38 11.93 -10.08
C ARG A 204 -0.71 11.02 -9.07
N TYR A 205 -1.52 10.24 -8.36
CA TYR A 205 -1.06 9.17 -7.50
C TYR A 205 -1.19 7.83 -8.21
N ARG A 206 -0.18 6.97 -8.07
CA ARG A 206 -0.31 5.56 -8.47
C ARG A 206 -0.71 4.76 -7.25
N ILE A 207 -1.96 4.31 -7.21
CA ILE A 207 -2.52 3.49 -6.12
C ILE A 207 -2.84 2.12 -6.71
N ASP A 208 -2.35 1.06 -6.06
CA ASP A 208 -2.54 -0.32 -6.51
C ASP A 208 -2.22 -0.56 -8.00
N GLY A 209 -1.20 0.14 -8.51
CA GLY A 209 -0.71 0.05 -9.89
C GLY A 209 -1.44 0.94 -10.91
N VAL A 210 -2.53 1.62 -10.54
CA VAL A 210 -3.33 2.51 -11.41
C VAL A 210 -3.06 3.97 -11.07
N LEU A 211 -2.94 4.83 -12.09
CA LEU A 211 -2.80 6.28 -11.93
C LEU A 211 -4.16 6.94 -11.75
N HIS A 212 -4.28 7.74 -10.70
CA HIS A 212 -5.45 8.57 -10.39
C HIS A 212 -5.03 10.03 -10.37
N GLU A 213 -5.74 10.88 -11.09
CA GLU A 213 -5.56 12.33 -11.01
C GLU A 213 -6.19 12.84 -9.71
N VAL A 214 -5.42 13.61 -8.93
CA VAL A 214 -5.83 14.06 -7.60
C VAL A 214 -5.84 15.56 -7.46
N ASP A 215 -5.05 16.26 -8.31
CA ASP A 215 -4.96 17.71 -8.27
C ASP A 215 -4.39 18.26 -9.58
N THR A 216 -4.52 19.58 -9.75
CA THR A 216 -4.01 20.33 -10.90
C THR A 216 -3.36 21.62 -10.44
N VAL A 217 -2.08 21.82 -10.75
CA VAL A 217 -1.30 23.00 -10.33
C VAL A 217 -1.25 24.03 -11.46
N PRO A 218 -1.69 25.28 -11.22
CA PRO A 218 -1.61 26.35 -12.21
C PRO A 218 -0.18 26.63 -12.68
N LYS A 219 -0.01 27.00 -13.96
CA LYS A 219 1.30 27.20 -14.59
C LYS A 219 2.23 28.16 -13.84
N GLY A 220 1.66 29.23 -13.28
CA GLY A 220 2.46 30.23 -12.54
C GLY A 220 3.14 29.71 -11.28
N VAL A 221 2.67 28.58 -10.72
CA VAL A 221 3.16 28.01 -9.46
C VAL A 221 4.05 26.77 -9.70
N GLN A 222 3.99 26.18 -10.89
CA GLN A 222 4.70 24.93 -11.22
C GLN A 222 6.21 24.98 -10.91
N ALA A 223 6.88 26.07 -11.34
CA ALA A 223 8.32 26.21 -11.15
C ALA A 223 8.71 26.23 -9.66
N ALA A 224 7.88 26.82 -8.81
CA ALA A 224 8.13 26.89 -7.38
C ALA A 224 7.90 25.52 -6.69
N VAL A 225 6.85 24.79 -7.09
CA VAL A 225 6.58 23.42 -6.59
C VAL A 225 7.72 22.48 -6.98
N ILE A 226 8.17 22.52 -8.24
CA ILE A 226 9.29 21.69 -8.71
C ILE A 226 10.59 22.07 -7.98
N SER A 227 10.89 23.35 -7.82
CA SER A 227 12.07 23.81 -7.09
C SER A 227 12.05 23.33 -5.64
N ARG A 228 10.89 23.40 -4.95
CA ARG A 228 10.76 22.88 -3.58
C ARG A 228 11.04 21.37 -3.50
N LEU A 229 10.49 20.59 -4.42
CA LEU A 229 10.75 19.15 -4.49
C LEU A 229 12.24 18.85 -4.77
N LYS A 230 12.88 19.63 -5.62
CA LYS A 230 14.33 19.48 -5.92
C LYS A 230 15.19 19.80 -4.69
N ILE A 231 14.86 20.87 -3.94
CA ILE A 231 15.53 21.19 -2.67
C ILE A 231 15.38 20.02 -1.68
N MET A 232 14.15 19.54 -1.47
CA MET A 232 13.88 18.43 -0.57
C MET A 232 14.59 17.14 -0.98
N SER A 233 14.80 16.96 -2.29
CA SER A 233 15.47 15.79 -2.88
C SER A 233 17.00 15.89 -2.87
N ASN A 234 17.54 17.05 -2.43
CA ASN A 234 18.98 17.36 -2.46
C ASN A 234 19.60 17.21 -3.87
N VAL A 235 18.90 17.78 -4.89
CA VAL A 235 19.37 17.84 -6.28
C VAL A 235 19.51 19.29 -6.73
N ASP A 236 20.25 19.53 -7.84
CA ASP A 236 20.51 20.86 -8.35
C ASP A 236 19.22 21.52 -8.88
N ILE A 237 18.82 22.64 -8.26
CA ILE A 237 17.64 23.42 -8.62
C ILE A 237 17.81 24.23 -9.91
N THR A 238 19.05 24.55 -10.28
CA THR A 238 19.37 25.36 -11.46
C THR A 238 19.45 24.53 -12.74
N GLU A 239 19.84 23.28 -12.64
CA GLU A 239 19.93 22.37 -13.78
C GLU A 239 18.55 21.79 -14.12
N ARG A 240 18.06 22.08 -15.33
CA ARG A 240 16.71 21.71 -15.81
C ARG A 240 16.75 20.95 -17.15
N ARG A 241 17.93 20.67 -17.69
CA ARG A 241 18.13 20.12 -19.04
C ARG A 241 18.46 18.63 -19.02
N VAL A 242 18.86 18.10 -17.87
CA VAL A 242 19.21 16.68 -17.70
C VAL A 242 18.41 16.05 -16.57
N PRO A 243 18.12 14.75 -16.65
CA PRO A 243 17.48 14.01 -15.58
C PRO A 243 18.34 14.02 -14.30
N GLN A 244 17.69 14.13 -13.15
CA GLN A 244 18.34 14.04 -11.84
C GLN A 244 17.62 13.03 -10.96
N ASN A 245 18.38 12.40 -10.06
CA ASN A 245 17.85 11.46 -9.08
C ASN A 245 18.22 11.97 -7.67
N GLY A 246 17.25 11.94 -6.77
CA GLY A 246 17.40 12.38 -5.40
C GLY A 246 16.61 11.52 -4.42
N ARG A 247 16.65 11.91 -3.16
CA ARG A 247 15.92 11.24 -2.08
C ARG A 247 15.34 12.27 -1.14
N ILE A 248 14.10 12.06 -0.71
CA ILE A 248 13.42 12.82 0.34
C ILE A 248 13.13 11.87 1.49
N THR A 249 13.36 12.33 2.71
CA THR A 249 12.93 11.62 3.92
C THR A 249 11.82 12.46 4.56
N VAL A 250 10.63 11.88 4.72
CA VAL A 250 9.48 12.50 5.37
C VAL A 250 9.28 11.88 6.74
N HIS A 251 9.22 12.72 7.76
CA HIS A 251 8.92 12.28 9.12
C HIS A 251 7.42 12.47 9.39
N LEU A 252 6.74 11.36 9.66
CA LEU A 252 5.35 11.33 10.11
C LEU A 252 5.32 11.02 11.62
N ASP A 253 4.21 11.32 12.30
CA ASP A 253 4.09 11.23 13.77
C ASP A 253 4.60 9.91 14.38
N GLN A 254 4.54 8.80 13.65
CA GLN A 254 4.89 7.47 14.16
C GLN A 254 5.97 6.73 13.36
N HIS A 255 6.33 7.20 12.18
CA HIS A 255 7.33 6.53 11.32
C HIS A 255 7.92 7.48 10.29
N THR A 256 9.04 7.06 9.72
CA THR A 256 9.76 7.81 8.68
C THR A 256 9.56 7.10 7.35
N VAL A 257 9.23 7.86 6.31
CA VAL A 257 9.05 7.36 4.94
C VAL A 257 10.10 7.97 4.04
N ASP A 258 10.79 7.13 3.29
CA ASP A 258 11.73 7.56 2.26
C ASP A 258 11.05 7.62 0.89
N LEU A 259 11.35 8.67 0.13
CA LEU A 259 10.90 8.80 -1.25
C LEU A 259 12.11 8.95 -2.19
N ARG A 260 12.14 8.17 -3.26
CA ARG A 260 13.10 8.36 -4.35
C ARG A 260 12.50 9.31 -5.38
N THR A 261 13.22 10.37 -5.68
CA THR A 261 12.81 11.39 -6.64
C THR A 261 13.56 11.20 -7.95
N ALA A 262 12.85 11.28 -9.06
CA ALA A 262 13.44 11.39 -10.40
C ALA A 262 12.85 12.62 -11.09
N THR A 263 13.70 13.47 -11.67
CA THR A 263 13.27 14.58 -12.54
C THR A 263 13.58 14.25 -13.99
N LEU A 264 12.71 14.65 -14.89
CA LEU A 264 12.87 14.45 -16.32
C LEU A 264 12.48 15.73 -17.07
N PRO A 265 13.37 16.33 -17.86
CA PRO A 265 13.03 17.44 -18.74
C PRO A 265 11.98 17.02 -19.78
N THR A 266 10.90 17.81 -19.89
CA THR A 266 9.88 17.63 -20.92
C THR A 266 9.65 18.92 -21.68
N VAL A 267 8.88 18.87 -22.77
CA VAL A 267 8.57 20.06 -23.61
C VAL A 267 7.86 21.15 -22.79
N TRP A 268 7.04 20.78 -21.82
CA TRP A 268 6.24 21.71 -21.00
C TRP A 268 6.87 22.09 -19.66
N GLY A 269 8.03 21.54 -19.32
CA GLY A 269 8.73 21.73 -18.05
C GLY A 269 9.33 20.44 -17.51
N GLU A 270 9.87 20.48 -16.29
CA GLU A 270 10.39 19.26 -15.64
C GLU A 270 9.24 18.43 -15.06
N LYS A 271 9.12 17.18 -15.49
CA LYS A 271 8.31 16.17 -14.81
C LYS A 271 9.06 15.68 -13.58
N VAL A 272 8.34 15.53 -12.47
CA VAL A 272 8.88 14.92 -11.23
C VAL A 272 8.08 13.67 -10.91
N VAL A 273 8.80 12.60 -10.56
CA VAL A 273 8.20 11.37 -10.05
C VAL A 273 8.84 11.05 -8.71
N LEU A 274 8.01 10.84 -7.70
CA LEU A 274 8.45 10.41 -6.37
C LEU A 274 7.91 9.02 -6.11
N ARG A 275 8.82 8.06 -5.92
CA ARG A 275 8.46 6.70 -5.49
C ARG A 275 8.48 6.62 -3.98
N VAL A 276 7.35 6.27 -3.40
CA VAL A 276 7.18 6.12 -1.96
C VAL A 276 7.75 4.76 -1.51
N LEU A 277 8.70 4.81 -0.59
CA LEU A 277 9.33 3.64 0.02
C LEU A 277 8.88 3.56 1.48
N ASP A 278 7.61 3.19 1.70
CA ASP A 278 7.09 3.01 3.05
C ASP A 278 7.53 1.64 3.59
N THR A 279 8.53 1.65 4.47
CA THR A 279 9.08 0.46 5.10
C THR A 279 8.35 0.05 6.40
N GLY A 280 7.41 0.87 6.86
CA GLY A 280 6.85 0.77 8.22
C GLY A 280 5.88 -0.39 8.45
N LYS A 281 5.38 -1.08 7.42
CA LYS A 281 4.32 -2.09 7.56
C LYS A 281 4.35 -3.21 6.51
N ILE A 282 5.53 -3.59 6.04
CA ILE A 282 5.60 -4.72 5.10
C ILE A 282 5.54 -6.02 5.92
N ASP A 283 4.44 -6.72 5.77
CA ASP A 283 4.27 -8.05 6.34
C ASP A 283 5.01 -9.05 5.43
N LEU A 284 6.12 -9.58 5.93
CA LEU A 284 6.97 -10.55 5.24
C LEU A 284 6.57 -12.00 5.52
N ASP A 285 5.32 -12.23 5.85
CA ASP A 285 4.77 -13.57 6.01
C ASP A 285 4.38 -14.15 4.63
N LEU A 286 5.06 -15.21 4.20
CA LEU A 286 4.78 -15.91 2.94
C LEU A 286 3.32 -16.35 2.81
N HIS A 287 2.68 -16.76 3.92
CA HIS A 287 1.28 -17.21 3.91
C HIS A 287 0.32 -16.08 3.53
N LYS A 288 0.69 -14.81 3.81
CA LYS A 288 -0.11 -13.63 3.49
C LYS A 288 0.11 -13.09 2.08
N LEU A 289 1.12 -13.61 1.36
CA LEU A 289 1.41 -13.19 -0.02
C LEU A 289 0.45 -13.79 -1.04
N GLY A 290 -0.49 -14.62 -0.61
CA GLY A 290 -1.54 -15.17 -1.46
C GLY A 290 -1.16 -16.45 -2.19
N PHE A 291 -0.21 -17.23 -1.69
CA PHE A 291 0.01 -18.58 -2.19
C PHE A 291 -1.22 -19.45 -1.94
N THR A 292 -1.59 -20.27 -2.94
CA THR A 292 -2.46 -21.42 -2.71
C THR A 292 -1.64 -22.51 -1.98
N ASP A 293 -2.30 -23.39 -1.25
CA ASP A 293 -1.61 -24.46 -0.49
C ASP A 293 -0.70 -25.30 -1.38
N GLY A 294 -1.14 -25.62 -2.60
CA GLY A 294 -0.36 -26.37 -3.56
C GLY A 294 0.88 -25.62 -4.05
N ASN A 295 0.74 -24.33 -4.37
CA ASN A 295 1.85 -23.49 -4.80
C ASN A 295 2.83 -23.23 -3.64
N TYR A 296 2.30 -23.04 -2.41
CA TYR A 296 3.15 -22.90 -1.23
C TYR A 296 3.97 -24.17 -0.96
N ALA A 297 3.34 -25.34 -1.01
CA ALA A 297 4.03 -26.62 -0.78
C ALA A 297 5.17 -26.86 -1.80
N ARG A 298 4.92 -26.56 -3.09
CA ARG A 298 5.97 -26.66 -4.14
C ARG A 298 7.12 -25.68 -3.89
N PHE A 299 6.81 -24.42 -3.59
CA PHE A 299 7.81 -23.39 -3.36
C PHE A 299 8.60 -23.64 -2.07
N SER A 300 7.93 -24.00 -0.98
CA SER A 300 8.57 -24.29 0.30
C SER A 300 9.44 -25.56 0.26
N GLY A 301 9.04 -26.56 -0.52
CA GLY A 301 9.85 -27.74 -0.76
C GLY A 301 11.20 -27.40 -1.41
N SER A 302 11.26 -26.36 -2.23
CA SER A 302 12.50 -25.92 -2.90
C SER A 302 13.36 -25.03 -2.00
N PHE A 303 12.80 -24.00 -1.34
CA PHE A 303 13.62 -23.12 -0.50
C PHE A 303 14.06 -23.74 0.83
N SER A 304 13.55 -24.92 1.17
CA SER A 304 14.01 -25.70 2.33
C SER A 304 15.21 -26.60 2.02
N LYS A 305 15.63 -26.67 0.75
CA LYS A 305 16.81 -27.44 0.35
C LYS A 305 18.09 -26.73 0.81
N PRO A 306 19.16 -27.50 1.08
CA PRO A 306 20.42 -26.90 1.53
C PRO A 306 21.18 -26.15 0.43
N HIS A 307 20.94 -26.47 -0.84
CA HIS A 307 21.58 -25.85 -2.00
C HIS A 307 20.66 -25.90 -3.21
N GLY A 308 21.02 -25.17 -4.27
CA GLY A 308 20.26 -25.06 -5.50
C GLY A 308 19.89 -23.61 -5.79
N MET A 309 19.20 -23.37 -6.89
CA MET A 309 18.81 -22.01 -7.31
C MET A 309 17.29 -21.87 -7.42
N LEU A 310 16.77 -20.87 -6.72
CA LEU A 310 15.38 -20.43 -6.84
C LEU A 310 15.32 -19.12 -7.63
N LEU A 311 14.50 -19.08 -8.64
CA LEU A 311 14.27 -17.91 -9.47
C LEU A 311 12.86 -17.37 -9.28
N VAL A 312 12.75 -16.09 -8.98
CA VAL A 312 11.45 -15.38 -8.99
C VAL A 312 11.42 -14.48 -10.22
N THR A 313 10.44 -14.68 -11.08
CA THR A 313 10.35 -13.97 -12.34
C THR A 313 9.07 -13.17 -12.50
N GLY A 314 9.12 -12.17 -13.36
CA GLY A 314 7.99 -11.27 -13.66
C GLY A 314 8.45 -9.86 -14.00
N PRO A 315 7.55 -8.99 -14.47
CA PRO A 315 7.86 -7.60 -14.78
C PRO A 315 8.22 -6.80 -13.52
N THR A 316 8.69 -5.58 -13.74
CA THR A 316 8.88 -4.61 -12.64
C THR A 316 7.56 -4.37 -11.92
N GLY A 317 7.60 -4.35 -10.58
CA GLY A 317 6.41 -4.16 -9.76
C GLY A 317 5.53 -5.40 -9.57
N SER A 318 5.98 -6.60 -9.97
CA SER A 318 5.24 -7.84 -9.71
C SER A 318 5.40 -8.40 -8.29
N GLY A 319 6.18 -7.74 -7.42
CA GLY A 319 6.37 -8.14 -6.02
C GLY A 319 7.51 -9.13 -5.79
N LYS A 320 8.43 -9.32 -6.75
CA LYS A 320 9.56 -10.27 -6.65
C LYS A 320 10.40 -10.08 -5.40
N SER A 321 10.85 -8.85 -5.12
CA SER A 321 11.68 -8.55 -3.95
C SER A 321 10.94 -8.86 -2.64
N THR A 322 9.64 -8.55 -2.56
CA THR A 322 8.82 -8.86 -1.38
C THR A 322 8.76 -10.37 -1.13
N THR A 323 8.56 -11.16 -2.18
CA THR A 323 8.53 -12.63 -2.08
C THR A 323 9.88 -13.19 -1.67
N LEU A 324 10.98 -12.70 -2.26
CA LEU A 324 12.34 -13.12 -1.88
C LEU A 324 12.67 -12.75 -0.43
N TYR A 325 12.31 -11.55 0.00
CA TYR A 325 12.54 -11.11 1.38
C TYR A 325 11.69 -11.91 2.39
N ALA A 326 10.43 -12.21 2.05
CA ALA A 326 9.60 -13.10 2.86
C ALA A 326 10.19 -14.52 2.94
N THR A 327 10.76 -15.00 1.83
CA THR A 327 11.48 -16.29 1.80
C THR A 327 12.71 -16.25 2.70
N LEU A 328 13.56 -15.21 2.57
CA LEU A 328 14.73 -15.04 3.46
C LEU A 328 14.33 -14.99 4.93
N THR A 329 13.26 -14.24 5.24
CA THR A 329 12.75 -14.14 6.62
C THR A 329 12.28 -15.50 7.15
N ALA A 330 11.65 -16.32 6.32
CA ALA A 330 11.17 -17.64 6.70
C ALA A 330 12.31 -18.65 6.97
N ILE A 331 13.44 -18.54 6.25
CA ILE A 331 14.58 -19.45 6.38
C ILE A 331 15.73 -18.89 7.23
N SER A 332 15.66 -17.61 7.61
CA SER A 332 16.68 -16.96 8.45
C SER A 332 16.71 -17.57 9.85
N LYS A 333 17.88 -18.04 10.26
CA LYS A 333 18.14 -18.60 11.60
C LYS A 333 19.50 -18.09 12.06
N PRO A 334 19.74 -18.00 13.38
CA PRO A 334 21.06 -17.59 13.91
C PRO A 334 22.24 -18.47 13.45
N THR A 335 21.94 -19.68 12.95
CA THR A 335 22.92 -20.67 12.49
C THR A 335 23.15 -20.62 10.98
N VAL A 336 22.57 -19.67 10.26
CA VAL A 336 22.62 -19.58 8.78
C VAL A 336 23.19 -18.22 8.39
N ASN A 337 24.26 -18.21 7.61
CA ASN A 337 24.86 -16.99 7.08
C ASN A 337 24.20 -16.59 5.77
N ILE A 338 23.41 -15.51 5.79
CA ILE A 338 22.70 -14.98 4.62
C ILE A 338 23.39 -13.71 4.15
N ILE A 339 23.80 -13.68 2.89
CA ILE A 339 24.38 -12.50 2.26
C ILE A 339 23.60 -12.14 0.99
N THR A 340 23.27 -10.86 0.82
CA THR A 340 22.60 -10.37 -0.38
C THR A 340 23.45 -9.37 -1.15
N VAL A 341 23.22 -9.24 -2.44
CA VAL A 341 23.71 -8.15 -3.28
C VAL A 341 22.54 -7.60 -4.11
N GLU A 342 22.29 -6.29 -4.02
CA GLU A 342 21.05 -5.67 -4.50
C GLU A 342 21.30 -4.29 -5.14
N ASP A 343 20.45 -3.88 -6.08
CA ASP A 343 20.54 -2.58 -6.79
C ASP A 343 19.16 -1.89 -6.88
N PRO A 344 18.79 -1.15 -5.82
CA PRO A 344 19.38 -1.06 -4.51
C PRO A 344 18.72 -2.00 -3.48
N VAL A 345 19.20 -1.99 -2.23
CA VAL A 345 18.49 -2.57 -1.09
C VAL A 345 17.18 -1.81 -0.89
N GLU A 346 16.04 -2.52 -0.94
CA GLU A 346 14.71 -1.90 -0.80
C GLU A 346 14.39 -1.59 0.67
N TYR A 347 14.66 -2.53 1.57
CA TYR A 347 14.58 -2.34 3.03
C TYR A 347 15.52 -3.31 3.75
N ARG A 348 15.91 -2.94 4.96
CA ARG A 348 16.88 -3.69 5.74
C ARG A 348 16.22 -4.87 6.44
N LEU A 349 16.84 -6.05 6.31
CA LEU A 349 16.40 -7.28 6.98
C LEU A 349 17.28 -7.55 8.19
N PRO A 350 16.73 -7.70 9.40
CA PRO A 350 17.49 -8.13 10.56
C PRO A 350 18.11 -9.52 10.32
N GLY A 351 19.38 -9.68 10.71
CA GLY A 351 20.10 -10.96 10.57
C GLY A 351 20.59 -11.30 9.16
N VAL A 352 20.46 -10.37 8.20
CA VAL A 352 20.94 -10.54 6.82
C VAL A 352 22.02 -9.52 6.50
N ASN A 353 23.12 -9.96 5.90
CA ASN A 353 24.21 -9.10 5.44
C ASN A 353 23.90 -8.59 4.03
N GLN A 354 23.38 -7.37 3.92
CA GLN A 354 22.93 -6.81 2.65
C GLN A 354 23.98 -5.87 2.03
N VAL A 355 24.46 -6.21 0.84
CA VAL A 355 25.41 -5.41 0.06
C VAL A 355 24.65 -4.64 -1.00
N GLN A 356 24.78 -3.31 -1.01
CA GLN A 356 24.21 -2.48 -2.06
C GLN A 356 25.22 -2.18 -3.15
N VAL A 357 24.85 -2.43 -4.40
CA VAL A 357 25.62 -2.05 -5.60
C VAL A 357 25.94 -0.55 -5.57
N ASN A 358 27.20 -0.23 -5.94
CA ASN A 358 27.68 1.14 -6.08
C ASN A 358 28.52 1.26 -7.36
N HIS A 359 27.88 1.59 -8.45
CA HIS A 359 28.53 1.72 -9.77
C HIS A 359 29.67 2.75 -9.77
N LYS A 360 29.57 3.83 -8.98
CA LYS A 360 30.62 4.86 -8.87
C LYS A 360 31.90 4.33 -8.23
N ALA A 361 31.77 3.38 -7.32
CA ALA A 361 32.89 2.71 -6.66
C ALA A 361 33.34 1.42 -7.39
N GLY A 362 32.73 1.07 -8.52
CA GLY A 362 32.99 -0.19 -9.23
C GLY A 362 32.39 -1.42 -8.56
N LEU A 363 31.55 -1.25 -7.53
CA LEU A 363 30.90 -2.33 -6.81
C LEU A 363 29.65 -2.80 -7.57
N THR A 364 29.83 -3.71 -8.54
CA THR A 364 28.77 -4.30 -9.36
C THR A 364 28.44 -5.72 -8.89
N PHE A 365 27.34 -6.32 -9.38
CA PHE A 365 26.99 -7.72 -9.09
C PHE A 365 28.17 -8.67 -9.37
N ALA A 366 28.75 -8.60 -10.57
CA ALA A 366 29.87 -9.44 -10.99
C ALA A 366 31.14 -9.23 -10.12
N ALA A 367 31.39 -8.01 -9.64
CA ALA A 367 32.56 -7.72 -8.80
C ALA A 367 32.38 -8.21 -7.37
N VAL A 368 31.16 -8.17 -6.83
CA VAL A 368 30.86 -8.51 -5.41
C VAL A 368 30.70 -10.01 -5.21
N LEU A 369 30.05 -10.72 -6.15
CA LEU A 369 29.73 -12.14 -5.98
C LEU A 369 30.93 -13.03 -5.65
N PRO A 370 32.10 -12.92 -6.29
CA PRO A 370 33.28 -13.71 -5.90
C PRO A 370 33.77 -13.47 -4.47
N ALA A 371 33.53 -12.26 -3.94
CA ALA A 371 33.87 -11.95 -2.55
C ALA A 371 32.83 -12.52 -1.58
N ILE A 372 31.54 -12.45 -1.92
CA ILE A 372 30.46 -13.08 -1.15
C ILE A 372 30.71 -14.58 -1.01
N LEU A 373 30.99 -15.28 -2.10
CA LEU A 373 31.24 -16.73 -2.09
C LEU A 373 32.47 -17.15 -1.26
N ARG A 374 33.40 -16.22 -0.97
CA ARG A 374 34.52 -16.45 -0.04
C ARG A 374 34.25 -15.98 1.39
N SER A 375 33.04 -15.50 1.66
CA SER A 375 32.62 -15.04 2.98
C SER A 375 31.77 -16.05 3.73
N ASP A 376 31.92 -17.34 3.41
CA ASP A 376 31.25 -18.49 4.02
C ASP A 376 29.72 -18.33 4.09
N PRO A 377 29.03 -18.04 2.97
CA PRO A 377 27.58 -17.93 2.95
C PRO A 377 26.93 -19.31 2.86
N ASP A 378 25.80 -19.51 3.55
CA ASP A 378 24.90 -20.63 3.30
C ASP A 378 23.88 -20.25 2.23
N ILE A 379 23.39 -19.01 2.28
CA ILE A 379 22.35 -18.49 1.39
C ILE A 379 22.82 -17.17 0.75
N VAL A 380 22.69 -17.11 -0.56
CA VAL A 380 23.03 -15.92 -1.34
C VAL A 380 21.79 -15.40 -2.09
N LEU A 381 21.41 -14.13 -1.88
CA LEU A 381 20.45 -13.48 -2.73
C LEU A 381 21.14 -12.54 -3.69
N ILE A 382 20.89 -12.75 -4.98
CA ILE A 382 21.33 -11.87 -6.07
C ILE A 382 20.09 -11.12 -6.56
N GLY A 383 20.04 -9.80 -6.34
CA GLY A 383 18.85 -8.98 -6.60
C GLY A 383 18.25 -9.24 -7.98
N GLU A 384 19.08 -9.31 -9.02
CA GLU A 384 18.69 -9.70 -10.36
C GLU A 384 19.85 -10.22 -11.20
N ILE A 385 19.55 -11.08 -12.17
CA ILE A 385 20.50 -11.58 -13.18
C ILE A 385 20.20 -10.85 -14.49
N ARG A 386 21.12 -9.97 -14.93
CA ARG A 386 21.00 -9.21 -16.19
C ARG A 386 21.99 -9.62 -17.26
N ASP A 387 23.12 -10.19 -16.86
CA ASP A 387 24.24 -10.49 -17.74
C ASP A 387 24.78 -11.91 -17.51
N ARG A 388 25.54 -12.39 -18.51
CA ARG A 388 26.11 -13.74 -18.49
C ARG A 388 27.04 -13.98 -17.31
N VAL A 389 27.84 -13.01 -16.91
CA VAL A 389 28.83 -13.19 -15.83
C VAL A 389 28.12 -13.43 -14.50
N THR A 390 27.12 -12.60 -14.20
CA THR A 390 26.28 -12.76 -13.01
C THR A 390 25.53 -14.10 -13.03
N ALA A 391 24.98 -14.50 -14.19
CA ALA A 391 24.30 -15.78 -14.34
C ALA A 391 25.23 -16.97 -14.08
N GLN A 392 26.44 -16.94 -14.64
CA GLN A 392 27.44 -17.99 -14.48
C GLN A 392 27.83 -18.14 -13.01
N LEU A 393 28.13 -17.04 -12.31
CA LEU A 393 28.48 -17.05 -10.89
C LEU A 393 27.33 -17.55 -10.00
N ALA A 394 26.08 -17.21 -10.35
CA ALA A 394 24.90 -17.70 -9.63
C ALA A 394 24.74 -19.21 -9.76
N VAL A 395 24.90 -19.75 -10.96
CA VAL A 395 24.84 -21.19 -11.26
C VAL A 395 25.97 -21.93 -10.55
N GLU A 396 27.20 -21.43 -10.64
CA GLU A 396 28.36 -22.03 -9.96
C GLU A 396 28.16 -22.06 -8.44
N ALA A 397 27.63 -20.98 -7.85
CA ALA A 397 27.31 -20.94 -6.42
C ALA A 397 26.30 -22.01 -6.03
N ALA A 398 25.23 -22.18 -6.80
CA ALA A 398 24.19 -23.18 -6.56
C ALA A 398 24.76 -24.62 -6.63
N LEU A 399 25.66 -24.88 -7.58
CA LEU A 399 26.31 -26.18 -7.76
C LEU A 399 27.39 -26.49 -6.71
N THR A 400 27.97 -25.44 -6.09
CA THR A 400 29.01 -25.58 -5.07
C THR A 400 28.46 -25.64 -3.64
N GLY A 401 27.16 -25.81 -3.46
CA GLY A 401 26.55 -26.12 -2.17
C GLY A 401 25.79 -24.94 -1.50
N HIS A 402 25.59 -23.82 -2.19
CA HIS A 402 24.85 -22.68 -1.66
C HIS A 402 23.38 -22.68 -2.12
N LEU A 403 22.48 -22.20 -1.29
CA LEU A 403 21.12 -21.86 -1.73
C LEU A 403 21.13 -20.44 -2.34
N VAL A 404 20.89 -20.36 -3.64
CA VAL A 404 20.91 -19.10 -4.39
C VAL A 404 19.48 -18.67 -4.71
N LEU A 405 19.12 -17.45 -4.32
CA LEU A 405 17.86 -16.81 -4.68
C LEU A 405 18.15 -15.68 -5.65
N SER A 406 17.37 -15.56 -6.73
CA SER A 406 17.56 -14.45 -7.65
C SER A 406 16.29 -14.11 -8.42
N THR A 407 16.34 -13.03 -9.23
CA THR A 407 15.24 -12.64 -10.12
C THR A 407 15.67 -12.61 -11.58
N LEU A 408 14.69 -12.90 -12.44
CA LEU A 408 14.76 -12.70 -13.88
C LEU A 408 13.56 -11.88 -14.37
N HIS A 409 13.68 -11.32 -15.58
CA HIS A 409 12.58 -10.63 -16.25
C HIS A 409 12.01 -11.50 -17.37
N THR A 410 11.31 -12.59 -17.02
CA THR A 410 10.51 -13.39 -17.95
C THR A 410 9.03 -13.35 -17.58
N ASN A 411 8.16 -13.73 -18.50
CA ASN A 411 6.71 -13.61 -18.34
C ASN A 411 6.08 -14.82 -17.65
N ASP A 412 6.71 -15.96 -17.71
CA ASP A 412 6.29 -17.26 -17.16
C ASP A 412 7.51 -18.01 -16.61
N ALA A 413 7.26 -19.09 -15.90
CA ALA A 413 8.31 -19.88 -15.26
C ALA A 413 9.15 -20.67 -16.27
N PRO A 414 8.59 -21.37 -17.30
CA PRO A 414 9.37 -22.07 -18.31
C PRO A 414 10.36 -21.17 -19.06
N SER A 415 9.96 -19.94 -19.36
CA SER A 415 10.82 -18.98 -20.07
C SER A 415 12.06 -18.57 -19.27
N ALA A 416 12.08 -18.74 -17.95
CA ALA A 416 13.27 -18.45 -17.16
C ALA A 416 14.39 -19.46 -17.43
N VAL A 417 14.07 -20.73 -17.63
CA VAL A 417 15.03 -21.77 -17.97
C VAL A 417 15.66 -21.50 -19.35
N THR A 418 14.83 -21.23 -20.37
CA THR A 418 15.33 -20.92 -21.72
C THR A 418 16.14 -19.62 -21.73
N ARG A 419 15.76 -18.64 -20.90
CA ARG A 419 16.46 -17.35 -20.78
C ARG A 419 17.89 -17.51 -20.27
N LEU A 420 18.14 -18.37 -19.29
CA LEU A 420 19.50 -18.66 -18.83
C LEU A 420 20.35 -19.30 -19.92
N VAL A 421 19.77 -20.22 -20.69
CA VAL A 421 20.46 -20.84 -21.85
C VAL A 421 20.77 -19.79 -22.93
N GLU A 422 19.82 -18.89 -23.25
CA GLU A 422 20.03 -17.77 -24.17
C GLU A 422 21.13 -16.80 -23.71
N MET A 423 21.27 -16.60 -22.41
CA MET A 423 22.35 -15.80 -21.82
C MET A 423 23.73 -16.47 -21.96
N GLY A 424 23.79 -17.68 -22.49
CA GLY A 424 25.01 -18.41 -22.76
C GLY A 424 25.49 -19.29 -21.62
N ILE A 425 24.60 -19.67 -20.70
CA ILE A 425 24.87 -20.72 -19.70
C ILE A 425 24.66 -22.08 -20.34
N GLU A 426 25.57 -22.99 -20.08
CA GLU A 426 25.47 -24.36 -20.61
C GLU A 426 24.19 -25.06 -20.11
N PRO A 427 23.39 -25.67 -21.01
CA PRO A 427 22.09 -26.23 -20.65
C PRO A 427 22.11 -27.24 -19.50
N PHE A 428 23.13 -28.10 -19.42
CA PHE A 428 23.27 -29.06 -18.34
C PHE A 428 23.51 -28.41 -16.98
N LEU A 429 24.20 -27.25 -16.95
CA LEU A 429 24.39 -26.46 -15.73
C LEU A 429 23.08 -25.81 -15.28
N VAL A 430 22.26 -25.34 -16.24
CA VAL A 430 20.94 -24.76 -15.92
C VAL A 430 20.04 -25.84 -15.32
N GLY A 431 19.95 -27.01 -15.97
CA GLY A 431 19.12 -28.13 -15.51
C GLY A 431 19.50 -28.59 -14.10
N SER A 432 20.81 -28.72 -13.83
CA SER A 432 21.31 -29.24 -12.56
C SER A 432 21.34 -28.22 -11.42
N SER A 433 21.26 -26.91 -11.71
CA SER A 433 21.34 -25.86 -10.71
C SER A 433 19.99 -25.29 -10.30
N VAL A 434 19.04 -25.17 -11.24
CA VAL A 434 17.73 -24.56 -10.98
C VAL A 434 16.78 -25.55 -10.36
N ASP A 435 16.39 -25.31 -9.12
CA ASP A 435 15.44 -26.15 -8.39
C ASP A 435 13.98 -25.75 -8.60
N CYS A 436 13.73 -24.45 -8.70
CA CYS A 436 12.37 -23.95 -8.84
C CYS A 436 12.35 -22.57 -9.49
N VAL A 437 11.36 -22.35 -10.32
CA VAL A 437 11.04 -21.03 -10.87
C VAL A 437 9.64 -20.64 -10.43
N LEU A 438 9.51 -19.45 -9.85
CA LEU A 438 8.26 -18.82 -9.47
C LEU A 438 7.99 -17.62 -10.39
N ALA A 439 7.05 -17.73 -11.31
CA ALA A 439 6.55 -16.56 -12.01
C ALA A 439 5.44 -15.88 -11.21
N GLN A 440 5.45 -14.53 -11.20
CA GLN A 440 4.58 -13.75 -10.34
C GLN A 440 4.02 -12.51 -11.03
N ARG A 441 2.73 -12.24 -10.76
CA ARG A 441 2.01 -11.00 -11.12
C ARG A 441 1.27 -10.49 -9.91
N LEU A 442 0.98 -9.18 -9.88
CA LEU A 442 0.09 -8.60 -8.87
C LEU A 442 -1.25 -8.24 -9.52
N ALA A 443 -2.32 -8.80 -8.97
CA ALA A 443 -3.70 -8.43 -9.22
C ALA A 443 -4.22 -7.52 -8.12
N ARG A 444 -5.17 -6.64 -8.41
CA ARG A 444 -5.85 -5.84 -7.39
C ARG A 444 -6.78 -6.76 -6.57
N ARG A 445 -6.76 -6.58 -5.27
CA ARG A 445 -7.66 -7.29 -4.36
C ARG A 445 -9.01 -6.58 -4.33
N LEU A 446 -10.09 -7.33 -4.44
CA LEU A 446 -11.43 -6.79 -4.25
C LEU A 446 -11.56 -6.15 -2.87
N CYS A 447 -12.26 -5.04 -2.82
CA CYS A 447 -12.55 -4.35 -1.57
C CYS A 447 -13.56 -5.17 -0.77
N ASP A 448 -13.18 -5.59 0.43
CA ASP A 448 -14.02 -6.44 1.28
C ASP A 448 -15.32 -5.74 1.72
N TRP A 449 -15.36 -4.40 1.68
CA TRP A 449 -16.52 -3.59 2.08
C TRP A 449 -17.60 -3.44 1.00
N CYS A 450 -17.22 -3.58 -0.27
CA CYS A 450 -18.17 -3.28 -1.36
C CYS A 450 -18.22 -4.31 -2.48
N LYS A 451 -17.42 -5.39 -2.41
CA LYS A 451 -17.55 -6.46 -3.40
C LYS A 451 -18.94 -7.06 -3.35
N ALA A 452 -19.54 -7.28 -4.51
CA ALA A 452 -20.86 -7.87 -4.63
C ALA A 452 -20.81 -9.23 -5.32
N GLU A 453 -21.58 -10.15 -4.81
CA GLU A 453 -21.75 -11.46 -5.41
C GLU A 453 -22.59 -11.38 -6.70
N TYR A 454 -22.30 -12.26 -7.65
CA TYR A 454 -23.11 -12.46 -8.84
C TYR A 454 -22.95 -13.88 -9.37
N GLU A 455 -23.95 -14.38 -10.09
CA GLU A 455 -23.88 -15.66 -10.79
C GLU A 455 -23.23 -15.47 -12.16
N PRO A 456 -22.07 -16.11 -12.44
CA PRO A 456 -21.40 -15.99 -13.73
C PRO A 456 -22.19 -16.70 -14.81
N ASP A 457 -22.27 -16.10 -15.99
CA ASP A 457 -22.83 -16.76 -17.15
C ASP A 457 -21.82 -17.69 -17.86
N GLN A 458 -22.32 -18.60 -18.68
CA GLN A 458 -21.48 -19.56 -19.42
C GLN A 458 -20.59 -18.87 -20.46
N ALA A 459 -20.94 -17.69 -20.93
CA ALA A 459 -20.13 -16.93 -21.89
C ALA A 459 -18.92 -16.32 -21.19
N GLU A 460 -19.09 -15.78 -19.98
CA GLU A 460 -18.02 -15.26 -19.16
C GLU A 460 -17.01 -16.35 -18.78
N LEU A 461 -17.48 -17.52 -18.32
CA LEU A 461 -16.62 -18.64 -17.98
C LEU A 461 -15.81 -19.14 -19.19
N ARG A 462 -16.44 -19.20 -20.37
CA ARG A 462 -15.74 -19.53 -21.63
C ARG A 462 -14.74 -18.46 -22.04
N ALA A 463 -15.08 -17.18 -21.94
CA ALA A 463 -14.18 -16.08 -22.23
C ALA A 463 -12.97 -16.04 -21.29
N ALA A 464 -13.19 -16.37 -20.02
CA ALA A 464 -12.13 -16.53 -19.02
C ALA A 464 -11.26 -17.79 -19.25
N ARG A 465 -11.70 -18.69 -20.15
CA ARG A 465 -11.11 -20.04 -20.32
C ARG A 465 -11.00 -20.74 -18.98
N TRP A 466 -12.14 -20.83 -18.27
CA TRP A 466 -12.20 -21.46 -16.95
C TRP A 466 -11.62 -22.87 -17.03
N PRO A 467 -10.64 -23.24 -16.17
CA PRO A 467 -9.97 -24.53 -16.27
C PRO A 467 -10.95 -25.67 -16.01
N ALA A 468 -10.86 -26.74 -16.82
CA ALA A 468 -11.76 -27.91 -16.69
C ALA A 468 -11.58 -28.65 -15.37
N GLU A 469 -10.39 -28.57 -14.79
CA GLU A 469 -10.01 -29.20 -13.53
C GLU A 469 -10.58 -28.47 -12.30
N VAL A 470 -11.01 -27.21 -12.47
CA VAL A 470 -11.59 -26.39 -11.39
C VAL A 470 -13.10 -26.33 -11.59
N PRO A 471 -13.90 -26.85 -10.65
CA PRO A 471 -15.35 -26.76 -10.77
C PRO A 471 -15.78 -25.30 -10.99
N PRO A 472 -16.70 -25.02 -11.94
CA PRO A 472 -17.17 -23.66 -12.16
C PRO A 472 -17.88 -23.16 -10.89
N PRO A 473 -17.54 -21.95 -10.40
CA PRO A 473 -18.13 -21.41 -9.20
C PRO A 473 -19.60 -21.08 -9.43
N ARG A 474 -20.44 -21.27 -8.42
CA ARG A 474 -21.83 -20.81 -8.44
C ARG A 474 -21.93 -19.29 -8.32
N VAL A 475 -20.99 -18.71 -7.61
CA VAL A 475 -20.93 -17.27 -7.31
C VAL A 475 -19.50 -16.76 -7.58
N LEU A 476 -19.43 -15.63 -8.24
CA LEU A 476 -18.23 -14.80 -8.38
C LEU A 476 -18.46 -13.42 -7.75
N TRP A 477 -17.42 -12.63 -7.61
CA TRP A 477 -17.49 -11.29 -7.04
C TRP A 477 -17.03 -10.23 -8.04
N ARG A 478 -17.77 -9.12 -8.05
CA ARG A 478 -17.43 -7.94 -8.86
C ARG A 478 -17.11 -6.73 -8.00
N PRO A 479 -16.25 -5.83 -8.49
CA PRO A 479 -16.01 -4.55 -7.84
C PRO A 479 -17.25 -3.66 -8.00
N VAL A 480 -17.71 -3.03 -6.92
CA VAL A 480 -18.82 -2.06 -6.95
C VAL A 480 -18.28 -0.65 -6.82
N GLY A 481 -17.41 -0.44 -5.84
CA GLY A 481 -16.91 0.87 -5.47
C GLY A 481 -17.56 1.38 -4.18
N CYS A 482 -16.73 1.86 -3.28
CA CYS A 482 -17.14 2.55 -2.07
C CYS A 482 -16.05 3.54 -1.68
N ARG A 483 -16.28 4.31 -0.66
CA ARG A 483 -15.31 5.31 -0.17
C ARG A 483 -14.02 4.69 0.34
N SER A 484 -14.09 3.51 0.99
CA SER A 484 -12.90 2.79 1.49
C SER A 484 -11.91 2.41 0.38
N CYS A 485 -12.39 2.29 -0.85
CA CYS A 485 -11.57 1.99 -2.03
C CYS A 485 -11.55 3.15 -3.05
N ALA A 486 -11.91 4.37 -2.64
CA ALA A 486 -12.00 5.55 -3.52
C ALA A 486 -12.79 5.29 -4.81
N GLY A 487 -13.94 4.58 -4.70
CA GLY A 487 -14.83 4.28 -5.83
C GLY A 487 -14.35 3.19 -6.77
N THR A 488 -13.14 2.66 -6.60
CA THR A 488 -12.53 1.69 -7.55
C THR A 488 -13.07 0.26 -7.43
N GLY A 489 -13.64 -0.10 -6.28
CA GLY A 489 -14.03 -1.47 -5.94
C GLY A 489 -12.86 -2.39 -5.58
N TYR A 490 -11.61 -1.88 -5.57
CA TYR A 490 -10.40 -2.63 -5.21
C TYR A 490 -9.62 -1.93 -4.10
N ARG A 491 -8.98 -2.72 -3.23
CA ARG A 491 -8.13 -2.20 -2.15
C ARG A 491 -6.99 -3.17 -1.86
N GLY A 492 -5.77 -2.72 -2.15
CA GLY A 492 -4.57 -3.52 -2.02
C GLY A 492 -4.38 -4.49 -3.19
N ARG A 493 -3.37 -5.33 -3.08
CA ARG A 493 -2.94 -6.25 -4.14
C ARG A 493 -2.80 -7.66 -3.59
N ILE A 494 -2.94 -8.64 -4.47
CA ILE A 494 -2.68 -10.05 -4.21
C ILE A 494 -1.77 -10.58 -5.30
N ALA A 495 -0.81 -11.43 -4.95
CA ALA A 495 0.04 -12.05 -5.94
C ALA A 495 -0.65 -13.24 -6.60
N LEU A 496 -0.43 -13.40 -7.90
CA LEU A 496 -0.73 -14.59 -8.67
C LEU A 496 0.59 -15.33 -8.89
N HIS A 497 0.58 -16.63 -8.68
CA HIS A 497 1.77 -17.46 -8.68
C HIS A 497 1.68 -18.62 -9.67
N GLU A 498 2.75 -18.81 -10.45
CA GLU A 498 3.01 -19.98 -11.24
C GLU A 498 4.32 -20.60 -10.72
N VAL A 499 4.22 -21.72 -10.04
CA VAL A 499 5.36 -22.38 -9.38
C VAL A 499 5.73 -23.63 -10.11
N MET A 500 6.92 -23.63 -10.71
CA MET A 500 7.50 -24.73 -11.48
C MET A 500 8.73 -25.29 -10.75
N PRO A 501 8.60 -26.37 -9.98
CA PRO A 501 9.75 -27.17 -9.58
C PRO A 501 10.42 -27.75 -10.83
N VAL A 502 11.74 -27.77 -10.88
CA VAL A 502 12.47 -28.40 -11.98
C VAL A 502 12.61 -29.90 -11.68
N SER A 503 11.76 -30.68 -12.33
CA SER A 503 11.80 -32.13 -12.28
C SER A 503 12.90 -32.72 -13.18
N PRO A 504 13.27 -34.00 -13.02
CA PRO A 504 14.21 -34.64 -13.94
C PRO A 504 13.79 -34.57 -15.42
N GLU A 505 12.48 -34.58 -15.69
CA GLU A 505 11.97 -34.46 -17.06
C GLU A 505 12.16 -33.02 -17.59
N ILE A 506 11.95 -31.99 -16.76
CA ILE A 506 12.19 -30.59 -17.12
C ILE A 506 13.70 -30.34 -17.26
N GLU A 507 14.53 -30.91 -16.38
CA GLU A 507 15.99 -30.86 -16.52
C GLU A 507 16.46 -31.41 -17.87
N LYS A 508 15.95 -32.59 -18.25
CA LYS A 508 16.25 -33.20 -19.56
C LYS A 508 15.87 -32.29 -20.72
N LEU A 509 14.68 -31.68 -20.68
CA LEU A 509 14.25 -30.71 -21.69
C LEU A 509 15.15 -29.49 -21.74
N ALA A 510 15.62 -29.00 -20.59
CA ALA A 510 16.57 -27.90 -20.53
C ALA A 510 17.91 -28.26 -21.22
N VAL A 511 18.44 -29.47 -20.95
CA VAL A 511 19.66 -30.01 -21.58
C VAL A 511 19.49 -30.14 -23.09
N GLU A 512 18.34 -30.60 -23.55
CA GLU A 512 17.98 -30.75 -24.98
C GLU A 512 17.67 -29.40 -25.67
N ARG A 513 17.73 -28.27 -24.93
CA ARG A 513 17.38 -26.93 -25.44
C ARG A 513 15.95 -26.87 -25.96
N ALA A 514 15.03 -27.57 -25.31
CA ALA A 514 13.62 -27.57 -25.67
C ALA A 514 13.00 -26.17 -25.52
N SER A 515 11.95 -25.92 -26.25
CA SER A 515 11.23 -24.65 -26.18
C SER A 515 10.51 -24.48 -24.83
N ALA A 516 10.30 -23.21 -24.41
CA ALA A 516 9.50 -22.91 -23.23
C ALA A 516 8.10 -23.56 -23.27
N HIS A 517 7.52 -23.74 -24.47
CA HIS A 517 6.23 -24.39 -24.66
C HIS A 517 6.27 -25.89 -24.33
N GLU A 518 7.35 -26.58 -24.70
CA GLU A 518 7.53 -28.01 -24.36
C GLU A 518 7.73 -28.17 -22.85
N ILE A 519 8.54 -27.32 -22.21
CA ILE A 519 8.70 -27.28 -20.76
C ILE A 519 7.36 -27.02 -20.06
N LEU A 520 6.58 -26.05 -20.55
CA LEU A 520 5.25 -25.73 -20.02
C LEU A 520 4.31 -26.93 -20.05
N ARG A 521 4.34 -27.69 -21.16
CA ARG A 521 3.48 -28.87 -21.29
C ARG A 521 3.80 -29.92 -20.25
N VAL A 522 5.08 -30.20 -19.99
CA VAL A 522 5.52 -31.14 -18.95
C VAL A 522 5.19 -30.60 -17.57
N ALA A 523 5.51 -29.36 -17.27
CA ALA A 523 5.21 -28.73 -15.98
C ALA A 523 3.70 -28.78 -15.63
N ARG A 524 2.83 -28.54 -16.61
CA ARG A 524 1.36 -28.69 -16.43
C ARG A 524 0.96 -30.13 -16.18
N ALA A 525 1.54 -31.09 -16.90
CA ALA A 525 1.28 -32.51 -16.68
C ALA A 525 1.70 -32.98 -15.27
N GLU A 526 2.72 -32.33 -14.69
CA GLU A 526 3.17 -32.51 -13.31
C GLU A 526 2.37 -31.67 -12.28
N GLY A 527 1.29 -31.03 -12.73
CA GLY A 527 0.33 -30.31 -11.88
C GLY A 527 0.68 -28.84 -11.58
N MET A 528 1.56 -28.22 -12.37
CA MET A 528 1.77 -26.77 -12.29
C MET A 528 0.50 -26.04 -12.70
N SER A 529 0.01 -25.12 -11.86
CA SER A 529 -1.01 -24.16 -12.21
C SER A 529 -0.37 -22.93 -12.81
N ASP A 530 -0.82 -22.48 -13.98
CA ASP A 530 -0.36 -21.22 -14.54
C ASP A 530 -0.95 -20.00 -13.81
N LEU A 531 -0.40 -18.80 -14.10
CA LEU A 531 -0.84 -17.55 -13.47
C LEU A 531 -2.34 -17.29 -13.59
N ARG A 532 -2.95 -17.67 -14.73
CA ARG A 532 -4.39 -17.49 -14.98
C ARG A 532 -5.20 -18.44 -14.10
N VAL A 533 -4.84 -19.71 -14.06
CA VAL A 533 -5.52 -20.71 -13.22
C VAL A 533 -5.44 -20.32 -11.74
N ASP A 534 -4.27 -19.94 -11.25
CA ASP A 534 -4.10 -19.44 -9.89
C ASP A 534 -4.97 -18.19 -9.61
N GLY A 535 -5.03 -17.26 -10.57
CA GLY A 535 -5.88 -16.08 -10.50
C GLY A 535 -7.38 -16.40 -10.47
N LEU A 536 -7.84 -17.35 -11.29
CA LEU A 536 -9.24 -17.77 -11.34
C LEU A 536 -9.66 -18.49 -10.06
N ILE A 537 -8.77 -19.30 -9.46
CA ILE A 537 -9.00 -19.89 -8.13
C ILE A 537 -9.22 -18.77 -7.08
N LYS A 538 -8.40 -17.72 -7.10
CA LYS A 538 -8.53 -16.57 -6.21
C LYS A 538 -9.79 -15.74 -6.49
N ALA A 539 -10.20 -15.64 -7.75
CA ALA A 539 -11.46 -14.99 -8.11
C ALA A 539 -12.67 -15.81 -7.61
N ALA A 540 -12.60 -17.14 -7.65
CA ALA A 540 -13.64 -18.02 -7.15
C ALA A 540 -13.90 -17.88 -5.64
N VAL A 541 -12.90 -17.46 -4.86
CA VAL A 541 -13.03 -17.18 -3.42
C VAL A 541 -13.17 -15.68 -3.10
N GLY A 542 -13.38 -14.83 -4.11
CA GLY A 542 -13.66 -13.40 -3.93
C GLY A 542 -12.47 -12.56 -3.47
N GLN A 543 -11.24 -13.01 -3.71
CA GLN A 543 -10.03 -12.24 -3.43
C GLN A 543 -9.70 -11.22 -4.54
N THR A 544 -10.04 -11.56 -5.78
CA THR A 544 -9.92 -10.68 -6.94
C THR A 544 -11.12 -10.90 -7.88
N SER A 545 -11.17 -10.26 -9.03
CA SER A 545 -12.23 -10.45 -10.02
C SER A 545 -11.71 -11.09 -11.31
N VAL A 546 -12.57 -11.76 -12.08
CA VAL A 546 -12.21 -12.35 -13.37
C VAL A 546 -11.63 -11.31 -14.34
N PRO A 547 -12.23 -10.11 -14.54
CA PRO A 547 -11.64 -9.08 -15.39
C PRO A 547 -10.22 -8.66 -14.97
N GLU A 548 -9.94 -8.63 -13.67
CA GLU A 548 -8.61 -8.28 -13.17
C GLU A 548 -7.59 -9.38 -13.44
N VAL A 549 -7.97 -10.65 -13.30
CA VAL A 549 -7.12 -11.80 -13.66
C VAL A 549 -6.77 -11.74 -15.15
N LEU A 550 -7.77 -11.51 -16.02
CA LEU A 550 -7.54 -11.41 -17.46
C LEU A 550 -6.68 -10.21 -17.86
N ARG A 551 -6.68 -9.14 -17.08
CA ARG A 551 -5.83 -7.96 -17.29
C ARG A 551 -4.35 -8.26 -17.01
N VAL A 552 -4.03 -9.12 -16.05
CA VAL A 552 -2.64 -9.32 -15.58
C VAL A 552 -2.04 -10.67 -15.96
N ALA A 553 -2.86 -11.69 -16.21
CA ALA A 553 -2.46 -13.05 -16.58
C ALA A 553 -2.99 -13.39 -17.99
N VAL A 554 -2.30 -12.87 -18.99
CA VAL A 554 -2.65 -13.08 -20.43
C VAL A 554 -2.10 -14.41 -20.91
#